data_2da1c44eb20924b8391a67ca75e10ad6
#
_entry.id   2da1c44eb20924b8391a67ca75e10ad6
#
_cell.length_a   1.000
_cell.length_b   1.000
_cell.length_c   1.000
_cell.angle_alpha   90.00
_cell.angle_beta   90.00
_cell.angle_gamma   90.00
#
_symmetry.space_group_name_H-M   'P 1'
#
loop_
_entity.id
_entity.type
_entity.pdbx_description
1 polymer ?
#
loop_
_entity_poly.entity_id
_entity_poly.type
_entity_poly.pdbx_seq_one_letter_code
_entity_poly.pdbx_strand_id
1 'polypeptide(L)'
;TDHFFEHTAQGLELRPLALVYGEALSAKTTTERAVALRRVGDVGLFVAGGFRHSFSRKPVGVDYYIAMGGNAYEHLSLACTRTSQGTGAVFSELGTKFALLAEVLTRTFEQGVKSDKDLLAVYERWRRTGSARYARQLQQVGINLGVSSRRAH
;
A
#
# COMPACT_ATOMS: atom_id res chain seq x y z
N THR A 1 -4.55 14.70 3.62
CA THR A 1 -5.01 13.42 3.07
C THR A 1 -3.87 12.56 2.55
N ASP A 2 -2.71 13.10 2.22
CA ASP A 2 -1.62 12.37 1.56
C ASP A 2 -0.34 12.29 2.40
N HIS A 3 -0.48 11.81 3.65
CA HIS A 3 0.67 11.66 4.55
C HIS A 3 1.68 10.58 4.14
N PHE A 4 1.35 9.74 3.14
CA PHE A 4 2.21 8.65 2.67
C PHE A 4 3.03 9.00 1.43
N PHE A 5 2.73 10.08 0.77
CA PHE A 5 3.42 10.51 -0.44
C PHE A 5 4.00 11.90 -0.28
N GLU A 6 5.21 12.08 -0.75
CA GLU A 6 5.89 13.37 -0.85
C GLU A 6 6.11 13.75 -2.30
N HIS A 7 5.91 15.01 -2.62
CA HIS A 7 6.30 15.57 -3.89
C HIS A 7 7.80 15.86 -3.89
N THR A 8 8.55 15.07 -4.63
CA THR A 8 9.98 15.28 -4.85
C THR A 8 10.22 15.86 -6.25
N ALA A 9 11.46 16.29 -6.50
CA ALA A 9 11.86 16.75 -7.84
C ALA A 9 11.73 15.66 -8.94
N GLN A 10 11.68 14.38 -8.53
CA GLN A 10 11.51 13.23 -9.40
C GLN A 10 10.05 12.76 -9.52
N GLY A 11 9.12 13.37 -8.79
CA GLY A 11 7.70 13.03 -8.82
C GLY A 11 7.13 12.71 -7.44
N LEU A 12 6.07 11.90 -7.41
CA LEU A 12 5.42 11.47 -6.18
C LEU A 12 6.15 10.24 -5.62
N GLU A 13 6.77 10.38 -4.47
CA GLU A 13 7.47 9.28 -3.77
C GLU A 13 6.74 8.86 -2.51
N LEU A 14 6.82 7.56 -2.19
CA LEU A 14 6.31 7.01 -0.94
C LEU A 14 7.24 7.42 0.21
N ARG A 15 6.70 8.10 1.22
CA ARG A 15 7.44 8.43 2.44
C ARG A 15 7.94 7.15 3.13
N PRO A 16 9.10 7.19 3.79
CA PRO A 16 9.55 6.07 4.60
C PRO A 16 8.49 5.64 5.61
N LEU A 17 8.04 4.39 5.53
CA LEU A 17 6.94 3.89 6.35
C LEU A 17 7.25 3.98 7.86
N ALA A 18 8.53 3.90 8.23
CA ALA A 18 8.99 4.07 9.60
C ALA A 18 8.70 5.48 10.16
N LEU A 19 8.79 6.52 9.33
CA LEU A 19 8.45 7.88 9.76
C LEU A 19 6.95 8.02 10.01
N VAL A 20 6.14 7.50 9.08
CA VAL A 20 4.67 7.50 9.22
C VAL A 20 4.23 6.68 10.43
N TYR A 21 4.91 5.56 10.68
CA TYR A 21 4.68 4.74 11.88
C TYR A 21 5.03 5.49 13.17
N GLY A 22 6.17 6.18 13.21
CA GLY A 22 6.57 7.02 14.35
C GLY A 22 5.57 8.15 14.62
N GLU A 23 5.09 8.82 13.58
CA GLU A 23 4.02 9.83 13.67
C GLU A 23 2.72 9.23 14.22
N ALA A 24 2.35 8.02 13.78
CA ALA A 24 1.18 7.30 14.27
C ALA A 24 1.28 7.01 15.77
N LEU A 25 2.44 6.57 16.25
CA LEU A 25 2.67 6.32 17.67
C LEU A 25 2.63 7.60 18.51
N SER A 26 2.98 8.75 17.92
CA SER A 26 2.99 10.06 18.56
C SER A 26 1.66 10.80 18.48
N ALA A 27 0.62 10.19 17.87
CA ALA A 27 -0.71 10.80 17.74
C ALA A 27 -1.30 11.14 19.12
N LYS A 28 -1.98 12.29 19.19
CA LYS A 28 -2.48 12.85 20.46
C LYS A 28 -3.65 12.06 21.03
N THR A 29 -4.49 11.51 20.17
CA THR A 29 -5.67 10.75 20.59
C THR A 29 -5.55 9.28 20.21
N THR A 30 -6.22 8.41 20.96
CA THR A 30 -6.28 6.97 20.68
C THR A 30 -6.91 6.69 19.30
N THR A 31 -7.92 7.47 18.95
CA THR A 31 -8.61 7.34 17.65
C THR A 31 -7.70 7.70 16.47
N GLU A 32 -7.00 8.82 16.56
CA GLU A 32 -6.03 9.24 15.54
C GLU A 32 -4.91 8.21 15.38
N ARG A 33 -4.40 7.72 16.52
CA ARG A 33 -3.39 6.64 16.55
C ARG A 33 -3.88 5.38 15.86
N ALA A 34 -5.10 4.93 16.18
CA ALA A 34 -5.68 3.73 15.58
C ALA A 34 -5.85 3.87 14.06
N VAL A 35 -6.36 5.01 13.59
CA VAL A 35 -6.51 5.30 12.15
C VAL A 35 -5.15 5.34 11.45
N ALA A 36 -4.15 5.97 12.04
CA ALA A 36 -2.81 6.08 11.46
C ALA A 36 -2.09 4.72 11.43
N LEU A 37 -2.15 3.93 12.52
CA LEU A 37 -1.59 2.57 12.57
C LEU A 37 -2.23 1.63 11.55
N ARG A 38 -3.55 1.70 11.40
CA ARG A 38 -4.26 0.93 10.38
C ARG A 38 -3.73 1.26 8.99
N ARG A 39 -3.58 2.54 8.67
CA ARG A 39 -3.04 2.97 7.37
C ARG A 39 -1.62 2.47 7.13
N VAL A 40 -0.76 2.50 8.15
CA VAL A 40 0.60 1.94 8.04
C VAL A 40 0.55 0.44 7.72
N GLY A 41 -0.31 -0.31 8.41
CA GLY A 41 -0.53 -1.72 8.12
C GLY A 41 -1.03 -1.98 6.71
N ASP A 42 -2.08 -1.25 6.29
CA ASP A 42 -2.70 -1.38 4.96
C ASP A 42 -1.70 -1.06 3.84
N VAL A 43 -0.94 0.04 3.96
CA VAL A 43 0.09 0.42 2.98
C VAL A 43 1.24 -0.58 2.97
N GLY A 44 1.71 -1.01 4.14
CA GLY A 44 2.77 -2.02 4.26
C GLY A 44 2.37 -3.33 3.56
N LEU A 45 1.14 -3.80 3.78
CA LEU A 45 0.62 -5.01 3.18
C LEU A 45 0.47 -4.89 1.65
N PHE A 46 -0.08 -3.77 1.19
CA PHE A 46 -0.25 -3.49 -0.24
C PHE A 46 1.10 -3.43 -0.96
N VAL A 47 2.08 -2.73 -0.37
CA VAL A 47 3.42 -2.58 -0.96
C VAL A 47 4.17 -3.92 -0.94
N ALA A 48 4.16 -4.64 0.18
CA ALA A 48 4.82 -5.94 0.30
C ALA A 48 4.20 -7.01 -0.62
N GLY A 49 2.88 -6.98 -0.81
CA GLY A 49 2.16 -7.94 -1.64
C GLY A 49 2.14 -7.57 -3.12
N GLY A 50 1.87 -6.30 -3.43
CA GLY A 50 1.66 -5.84 -4.81
C GLY A 50 2.93 -5.48 -5.57
N PHE A 51 3.98 -5.07 -4.88
CA PHE A 51 5.19 -4.53 -5.50
C PHE A 51 6.48 -5.29 -5.15
N ARG A 52 6.36 -6.54 -4.72
CA ARG A 52 7.48 -7.36 -4.26
C ARG A 52 8.67 -7.39 -5.24
N HIS A 53 8.39 -7.51 -6.53
CA HIS A 53 9.44 -7.57 -7.56
C HIS A 53 10.10 -6.21 -7.86
N SER A 54 9.47 -5.11 -7.45
CA SER A 54 10.04 -3.76 -7.65
C SER A 54 11.15 -3.42 -6.66
N PHE A 55 11.32 -4.24 -5.59
CA PHE A 55 12.30 -3.99 -4.53
C PHE A 55 13.69 -4.53 -4.81
N SER A 56 13.90 -5.32 -5.87
CA SER A 56 15.21 -5.90 -6.20
C SER A 56 16.33 -4.86 -6.44
N ARG A 57 15.98 -3.59 -6.63
CA ARG A 57 16.90 -2.47 -6.86
C ARG A 57 16.83 -1.37 -5.79
N LYS A 58 16.01 -1.53 -4.74
CA LYS A 58 15.86 -0.51 -3.70
C LYS A 58 16.69 -0.87 -2.47
N PRO A 59 17.24 0.13 -1.73
CA PRO A 59 18.00 -0.11 -0.51
C PRO A 59 17.15 -0.69 0.62
N VAL A 60 15.82 -0.59 0.50
CA VAL A 60 14.84 -1.09 1.46
C VAL A 60 14.09 -2.25 0.84
N GLY A 61 14.26 -3.45 1.40
CA GLY A 61 13.63 -4.68 0.94
C GLY A 61 12.19 -4.84 1.39
N VAL A 62 11.52 -5.88 0.86
CA VAL A 62 10.15 -6.26 1.23
C VAL A 62 10.01 -6.53 2.73
N ASP A 63 11.04 -7.06 3.36
CA ASP A 63 11.05 -7.39 4.80
C ASP A 63 10.82 -6.17 5.69
N TYR A 64 11.29 -5.01 5.27
CA TYR A 64 11.02 -3.75 5.96
C TYR A 64 9.52 -3.44 6.01
N TYR A 65 8.81 -3.59 4.89
CA TYR A 65 7.36 -3.33 4.83
C TYR A 65 6.56 -4.37 5.60
N ILE A 66 7.02 -5.63 5.59
CA ILE A 66 6.44 -6.71 6.39
C ILE A 66 6.58 -6.39 7.87
N ALA A 67 7.76 -6.01 8.33
CA ALA A 67 8.03 -5.68 9.72
C ALA A 67 7.22 -4.46 10.18
N MET A 68 7.25 -3.37 9.43
CA MET A 68 6.53 -2.14 9.80
C MET A 68 5.02 -2.32 9.77
N GLY A 69 4.47 -2.97 8.75
CA GLY A 69 3.05 -3.21 8.61
C GLY A 69 2.53 -4.19 9.66
N GLY A 70 3.26 -5.29 9.91
CA GLY A 70 2.93 -6.27 10.93
C GLY A 70 2.90 -5.65 12.33
N ASN A 71 3.94 -4.92 12.71
CA ASN A 71 4.02 -4.20 13.99
C ASN A 71 2.89 -3.16 14.14
N ALA A 72 2.54 -2.47 13.06
CA ALA A 72 1.44 -1.51 13.10
C ALA A 72 0.10 -2.18 13.42
N TYR A 73 -0.19 -3.32 12.82
CA TYR A 73 -1.40 -4.09 13.14
C TYR A 73 -1.38 -4.67 14.55
N GLU A 74 -0.24 -5.13 15.04
CA GLU A 74 -0.11 -5.59 16.44
C GLU A 74 -0.39 -4.46 17.43
N HIS A 75 0.20 -3.28 17.25
CA HIS A 75 -0.11 -2.11 18.08
C HIS A 75 -1.57 -1.68 17.98
N LEU A 76 -2.15 -1.74 16.78
CA LEU A 76 -3.56 -1.46 16.58
C LEU A 76 -4.45 -2.46 17.32
N SER A 77 -4.09 -3.75 17.33
CA SER A 77 -4.84 -4.76 18.06
C SER A 77 -4.93 -4.45 19.56
N LEU A 78 -3.83 -4.00 20.15
CA LEU A 78 -3.77 -3.60 21.57
C LEU A 78 -4.62 -2.35 21.84
N ALA A 79 -4.67 -1.41 20.92
CA ALA A 79 -5.52 -0.24 21.04
C ALA A 79 -7.01 -0.57 20.93
N CYS A 80 -7.37 -1.51 20.04
CA CYS A 80 -8.75 -1.93 19.80
C CYS A 80 -9.30 -2.86 20.88
N THR A 81 -8.46 -3.63 21.57
CA THR A 81 -8.90 -4.53 22.65
C THR A 81 -9.60 -3.78 23.79
N ARG A 82 -9.29 -2.50 23.96
CA ARG A 82 -9.92 -1.63 24.98
C ARG A 82 -11.31 -1.13 24.58
N THR A 83 -11.63 -1.13 23.30
CA THR A 83 -12.86 -0.51 22.77
C THR A 83 -13.81 -1.50 22.10
N SER A 84 -13.32 -2.61 21.55
CA SER A 84 -14.14 -3.58 20.82
C SER A 84 -13.45 -4.94 20.77
N GLN A 85 -13.97 -5.91 21.51
CA GLN A 85 -13.36 -7.23 21.70
C GLN A 85 -13.12 -8.02 20.39
N GLY A 86 -13.93 -7.83 19.35
CA GLY A 86 -13.78 -8.57 18.09
C GLY A 86 -12.73 -7.97 17.16
N THR A 87 -12.61 -6.66 17.12
CA THR A 87 -11.74 -5.95 16.16
C THR A 87 -10.26 -6.11 16.52
N GLY A 88 -9.92 -6.14 17.81
CA GLY A 88 -8.55 -6.38 18.26
C GLY A 88 -8.02 -7.74 17.84
N ALA A 89 -8.83 -8.80 17.91
CA ALA A 89 -8.45 -10.14 17.48
C ALA A 89 -8.14 -10.21 15.97
N VAL A 90 -8.91 -9.51 15.15
CA VAL A 90 -8.69 -9.45 13.70
C VAL A 90 -7.33 -8.81 13.38
N PHE A 91 -7.00 -7.68 14.00
CA PHE A 91 -5.72 -7.01 13.77
C PHE A 91 -4.54 -7.79 14.36
N SER A 92 -4.72 -8.49 15.46
CA SER A 92 -3.70 -9.43 16.00
C SER A 92 -3.39 -10.53 14.98
N GLU A 93 -4.42 -11.13 14.39
CA GLU A 93 -4.25 -12.18 13.39
C GLU A 93 -3.60 -11.62 12.10
N LEU A 94 -4.02 -10.45 11.64
CA LEU A 94 -3.42 -9.77 10.48
C LEU A 94 -1.93 -9.47 10.73
N GLY A 95 -1.55 -8.99 11.90
CA GLY A 95 -0.16 -8.74 12.29
C GLY A 95 0.67 -10.02 12.29
N THR A 96 0.19 -11.06 12.97
CA THR A 96 0.88 -12.35 13.08
C THR A 96 1.05 -13.06 11.73
N LYS A 97 0.04 -12.98 10.86
CA LYS A 97 0.06 -13.61 9.53
C LYS A 97 0.49 -12.67 8.41
N PHE A 98 1.07 -11.51 8.72
CA PHE A 98 1.33 -10.45 7.77
C PHE A 98 2.18 -10.91 6.56
N ALA A 99 3.28 -11.63 6.82
CA ALA A 99 4.14 -12.16 5.78
C ALA A 99 3.40 -13.14 4.84
N LEU A 100 2.57 -14.01 5.41
CA LEU A 100 1.76 -14.96 4.65
C LEU A 100 0.72 -14.24 3.78
N LEU A 101 0.06 -13.22 4.34
CA LEU A 101 -0.93 -12.42 3.61
C LEU A 101 -0.28 -11.63 2.46
N ALA A 102 0.91 -11.08 2.69
CA ALA A 102 1.69 -10.43 1.62
C ALA A 102 2.03 -11.41 0.50
N GLU A 103 2.39 -12.66 0.83
CA GLU A 103 2.65 -13.69 -0.16
C GLU A 103 1.40 -14.09 -0.96
N VAL A 104 0.25 -14.25 -0.28
CA VAL A 104 -1.03 -14.54 -0.93
C VAL A 104 -1.41 -13.42 -1.90
N LEU A 105 -1.26 -12.16 -1.48
CA LEU A 105 -1.49 -11.00 -2.36
C LEU A 105 -0.56 -11.02 -3.56
N THR A 106 0.74 -11.29 -3.36
CA THR A 106 1.71 -11.39 -4.47
C THR A 106 1.25 -12.40 -5.51
N ARG A 107 0.87 -13.60 -5.08
CA ARG A 107 0.37 -14.66 -5.98
C ARG A 107 -0.92 -14.26 -6.69
N THR A 108 -1.82 -13.58 -5.99
CA THR A 108 -3.08 -13.10 -6.57
C THR A 108 -2.82 -12.07 -7.67
N PHE A 109 -1.92 -11.14 -7.43
CA PHE A 109 -1.52 -10.14 -8.43
C PHE A 109 -0.78 -10.78 -9.62
N GLU A 110 0.09 -11.77 -9.38
CA GLU A 110 0.79 -12.50 -10.44
C GLU A 110 -0.15 -13.29 -11.36
N GLN A 111 -1.23 -13.81 -10.80
CA GLN A 111 -2.26 -14.52 -11.60
C GLN A 111 -3.12 -13.58 -12.43
N GLY A 112 -3.32 -12.34 -11.96
CA GLY A 112 -4.12 -11.32 -12.65
C GLY A 112 -3.36 -10.51 -13.69
N VAL A 113 -2.04 -10.41 -13.55
CA VAL A 113 -1.15 -9.62 -14.42
C VAL A 113 0.08 -10.45 -14.72
N LYS A 114 0.39 -10.64 -15.99
CA LYS A 114 1.51 -11.50 -16.43
C LYS A 114 2.88 -11.06 -15.90
N SER A 115 3.02 -9.83 -15.42
CA SER A 115 4.24 -9.33 -14.74
C SER A 115 4.00 -7.90 -14.22
N ASP A 116 4.53 -7.58 -13.03
CA ASP A 116 4.53 -6.20 -12.48
C ASP A 116 5.29 -5.23 -13.40
N LYS A 117 6.33 -5.73 -14.07
CA LYS A 117 7.05 -4.94 -15.09
C LYS A 117 6.15 -4.56 -16.24
N ASP A 118 5.26 -5.47 -16.66
CA ASP A 118 4.32 -5.20 -17.74
C ASP A 118 3.26 -4.19 -17.31
N LEU A 119 2.78 -4.29 -16.06
CA LEU A 119 1.80 -3.36 -15.52
C LEU A 119 2.37 -1.94 -15.39
N LEU A 120 3.57 -1.82 -14.83
CA LEU A 120 4.25 -0.54 -14.70
C LEU A 120 4.58 0.05 -16.08
N ALA A 121 5.05 -0.78 -17.02
CA ALA A 121 5.30 -0.38 -18.39
C ALA A 121 4.02 0.09 -19.10
N VAL A 122 2.90 -0.60 -18.88
CA VAL A 122 1.58 -0.22 -19.40
C VAL A 122 1.12 1.11 -18.79
N TYR A 123 1.30 1.28 -17.47
CA TYR A 123 0.96 2.51 -16.78
C TYR A 123 1.81 3.70 -17.25
N GLU A 124 3.12 3.54 -17.39
CA GLU A 124 4.01 4.58 -17.91
C GLU A 124 3.68 4.96 -19.36
N ARG A 125 3.38 3.97 -20.21
CA ARG A 125 2.96 4.20 -21.58
C ARG A 125 1.62 4.94 -21.64
N TRP A 126 0.66 4.53 -20.79
CA TRP A 126 -0.60 5.26 -20.69
C TRP A 126 -0.40 6.69 -20.25
N ARG A 127 0.40 6.91 -19.21
CA ARG A 127 0.70 8.25 -18.69
C ARG A 127 1.34 9.15 -19.73
N ARG A 128 2.19 8.61 -20.59
CA ARG A 128 2.88 9.33 -21.65
C ARG A 128 2.02 9.58 -22.89
N THR A 129 1.15 8.64 -23.25
CA THR A 129 0.41 8.66 -24.52
C THR A 129 -1.07 8.98 -24.38
N GLY A 130 -1.66 8.81 -23.17
CA GLY A 130 -3.11 8.92 -22.97
C GLY A 130 -3.93 7.86 -23.71
N SER A 131 -3.28 6.80 -24.24
CA SER A 131 -3.92 5.83 -25.13
C SER A 131 -5.02 5.04 -24.41
N ALA A 132 -6.22 5.01 -25.01
CA ALA A 132 -7.37 4.23 -24.54
C ALA A 132 -7.09 2.72 -24.47
N ARG A 133 -6.17 2.21 -25.27
CA ARG A 133 -5.74 0.80 -25.26
C ARG A 133 -5.07 0.47 -23.92
N TYR A 134 -4.13 1.29 -23.48
CA TYR A 134 -3.44 1.09 -22.20
C TYR A 134 -4.36 1.36 -21.01
N ALA A 135 -5.26 2.33 -21.13
CA ALA A 135 -6.28 2.58 -20.12
C ALA A 135 -7.16 1.34 -19.88
N ARG A 136 -7.63 0.67 -20.95
CA ARG A 136 -8.40 -0.57 -20.84
C ARG A 136 -7.63 -1.73 -20.21
N GLN A 137 -6.34 -1.88 -20.55
CA GLN A 137 -5.51 -2.91 -19.93
C GLN A 137 -5.34 -2.69 -18.42
N LEU A 138 -5.16 -1.43 -17.99
CA LEU A 138 -5.08 -1.08 -16.57
C LEU A 138 -6.41 -1.28 -15.85
N GLN A 139 -7.53 -0.95 -16.48
CA GLN A 139 -8.88 -1.16 -15.93
C GLN A 139 -9.19 -2.66 -15.75
N GLN A 140 -8.76 -3.52 -16.67
CA GLN A 140 -8.93 -4.97 -16.56
C GLN A 140 -8.22 -5.56 -15.33
N VAL A 141 -7.18 -4.89 -14.85
CA VAL A 141 -6.42 -5.27 -13.64
C VAL A 141 -6.94 -4.54 -12.39
N GLY A 142 -8.08 -3.84 -12.49
CA GLY A 142 -8.71 -3.15 -11.37
C GLY A 142 -8.14 -1.77 -11.05
N ILE A 143 -7.25 -1.23 -11.91
CA ILE A 143 -6.74 0.14 -11.75
C ILE A 143 -7.78 1.11 -12.32
N ASN A 144 -8.46 1.81 -11.44
CA ASN A 144 -9.40 2.85 -11.81
C ASN A 144 -8.64 4.14 -12.14
N LEU A 145 -8.35 4.32 -13.42
CA LEU A 145 -7.81 5.57 -13.94
C LEU A 145 -8.97 6.57 -13.92
N GLY A 146 -8.99 7.47 -12.93
CA GLY A 146 -9.88 8.61 -12.96
C GLY A 146 -9.68 9.37 -14.27
N VAL A 147 -10.46 9.04 -15.28
CA VAL A 147 -10.49 9.77 -16.54
C VAL A 147 -11.18 11.10 -16.26
N SER A 148 -10.40 12.09 -15.85
CA SER A 148 -10.82 13.47 -16.00
C SER A 148 -11.01 13.68 -17.49
N SER A 149 -12.27 13.64 -17.95
CA SER A 149 -12.61 14.00 -19.30
C SER A 149 -12.36 15.51 -19.47
N ARG A 150 -11.13 15.89 -19.78
CA ARG A 150 -10.89 17.17 -20.42
C ARG A 150 -11.38 17.02 -21.86
N ARG A 151 -12.65 17.40 -22.09
CA ARG A 151 -13.10 17.79 -23.40
C ARG A 151 -12.16 18.91 -23.85
N ALA A 152 -11.31 18.60 -24.82
CA ALA A 152 -10.68 19.63 -25.64
C ALA A 152 -11.77 20.26 -26.50
N HIS A 153 -11.96 21.54 -26.31
CA HIS A 153 -12.56 22.40 -27.32
C HIS A 153 -11.50 22.82 -28.31
#